data_48f87f21dae6529b22c3573cf24b2c91
#
_entry.id   48f87f21dae6529b22c3573cf24b2c91
#
_cell.length_a   1.000
_cell.length_b   1.000
_cell.length_c   1.000
_cell.angle_alpha   90.00
_cell.angle_beta   90.00
_cell.angle_gamma   90.00
#
_symmetry.space_group_name_H-M   'P 1'
#
loop_
_entity.id
_entity.type
_entity.pdbx_description
1 polymer ?
#
loop_
_entity_poly.entity_id
_entity_poly.type
_entity_poly.pdbx_seq_one_letter_code
_entity_poly.pdbx_strand_id
1 'polypeptide(L)'
;DASKLAADLAAVCDAEAALWGGLPMPRYLFLLYLVDKGRGGLEHAASTALIYPRAQISTPKGWEDFLTLAAHEYFHLWNVKRLKPRAFVPFDYAVENYTRLLWAFEGITSYYDNLLVRRAGRMSPARYLVRLGEAFSALASTPGRRVQTLEEASLTAWVKYYRQDEHTPNSAISYYLKGELVALCLDLEIRRRTRDSKSLDDVMRLLWSRHGDGKGVPEEGVEAAASEIAGSDLRPFFDRALRSTDELDTSILEHVGLRLRARIRESIGDKGGTPPRLKEGDTRARGWTGIVARGANIASVLEGSPAQAAGLYPDDEVIAVDGVKADAAALISRADDRSAGEVLRVAVFRRELLVEVPVTLERRPEDAVWLAPVESPNDAQRAAFERWAGAPLDGAPSS
;
A
#
# COMPACT_ATOMS: atom_id res chain seq x y z
N ASP A 1 26.22 -9.57 3.81
CA ASP A 1 26.55 -10.86 4.44
C ASP A 1 25.62 -11.94 3.91
N ALA A 2 26.19 -12.91 3.13
CA ALA A 2 25.42 -13.97 2.48
C ALA A 2 24.77 -14.93 3.50
N SER A 3 25.42 -15.18 4.63
CA SER A 3 24.89 -16.06 5.68
C SER A 3 23.65 -15.47 6.35
N LYS A 4 23.68 -14.16 6.64
CA LYS A 4 22.52 -13.42 7.17
C LYS A 4 21.37 -13.44 6.14
N LEU A 5 21.68 -13.19 4.87
CA LEU A 5 20.69 -13.24 3.78
C LEU A 5 20.00 -14.60 3.72
N ALA A 6 20.77 -15.68 3.70
CA ALA A 6 20.25 -17.03 3.65
C ALA A 6 19.39 -17.37 4.88
N ALA A 7 19.83 -16.99 6.08
CA ALA A 7 19.08 -17.24 7.33
C ALA A 7 17.77 -16.47 7.40
N ASP A 8 17.75 -15.21 6.96
CA ASP A 8 16.56 -14.38 6.99
C ASP A 8 15.55 -14.81 5.90
N LEU A 9 16.01 -15.15 4.70
CA LEU A 9 15.16 -15.71 3.65
C LEU A 9 14.58 -17.07 4.06
N ALA A 10 15.39 -17.95 4.66
CA ALA A 10 14.90 -19.25 5.14
C ALA A 10 13.75 -19.09 6.15
N ALA A 11 13.89 -18.16 7.12
CA ALA A 11 12.83 -17.91 8.10
C ALA A 11 11.54 -17.39 7.45
N VAL A 12 11.63 -16.56 6.43
CA VAL A 12 10.46 -16.07 5.67
C VAL A 12 9.84 -17.23 4.89
N CYS A 13 10.65 -18.02 4.17
CA CYS A 13 10.19 -19.18 3.42
C CYS A 13 9.46 -20.21 4.32
N ASP A 14 10.00 -20.46 5.52
CA ASP A 14 9.39 -21.38 6.48
C ASP A 14 8.02 -20.86 6.96
N ALA A 15 7.90 -19.57 7.23
CA ALA A 15 6.63 -18.94 7.63
C ALA A 15 5.58 -19.05 6.53
N GLU A 16 5.97 -18.84 5.28
CA GLU A 16 5.06 -18.98 4.13
C GLU A 16 4.68 -20.44 3.89
N ALA A 17 5.66 -21.34 3.87
CA ALA A 17 5.38 -22.77 3.71
C ALA A 17 4.43 -23.31 4.80
N ALA A 18 4.57 -22.83 6.04
CA ALA A 18 3.67 -23.19 7.15
C ALA A 18 2.23 -22.74 6.90
N LEU A 19 2.03 -21.56 6.31
CA LEU A 19 0.70 -21.05 5.94
C LEU A 19 0.02 -22.00 4.95
N TRP A 20 0.74 -22.48 3.95
CA TRP A 20 0.19 -23.31 2.87
C TRP A 20 0.17 -24.81 3.16
N GLY A 21 0.78 -25.24 4.27
CA GLY A 21 0.88 -26.66 4.65
C GLY A 21 2.01 -27.41 3.96
N GLY A 22 3.00 -26.70 3.42
CA GLY A 22 4.20 -27.26 2.80
C GLY A 22 4.55 -26.67 1.45
N LEU A 23 5.64 -27.17 0.88
CA LEU A 23 6.15 -26.73 -0.42
C LEU A 23 5.57 -27.60 -1.55
N PRO A 24 5.08 -27.02 -2.66
CA PRO A 24 4.59 -27.76 -3.81
C PRO A 24 5.71 -28.26 -4.73
N MET A 25 6.97 -28.13 -4.32
CA MET A 25 8.15 -28.42 -5.13
C MET A 25 9.40 -28.64 -4.28
N PRO A 26 10.41 -29.37 -4.78
CA PRO A 26 11.58 -29.75 -3.98
C PRO A 26 12.64 -28.64 -3.86
N ARG A 27 12.60 -27.63 -4.73
CA ARG A 27 13.63 -26.56 -4.79
C ARG A 27 13.05 -25.27 -5.32
N TYR A 28 13.43 -24.15 -4.68
CA TYR A 28 13.16 -22.79 -5.15
C TYR A 28 14.46 -21.99 -5.25
N LEU A 29 14.57 -21.08 -6.23
CA LEU A 29 15.78 -20.30 -6.46
C LEU A 29 15.47 -18.80 -6.41
N PHE A 30 16.19 -18.07 -5.56
CA PHE A 30 16.21 -16.61 -5.57
C PHE A 30 17.39 -16.12 -6.40
N LEU A 31 17.13 -15.32 -7.41
CA LEU A 31 18.11 -14.67 -8.26
C LEU A 31 18.14 -13.18 -7.89
N LEU A 32 19.12 -12.75 -7.11
CA LEU A 32 19.23 -11.35 -6.66
C LEU A 32 20.27 -10.61 -7.51
N TYR A 33 19.83 -9.55 -8.18
CA TYR A 33 20.66 -8.62 -8.92
C TYR A 33 20.72 -7.26 -8.20
N LEU A 34 21.91 -6.91 -7.69
CA LEU A 34 22.14 -5.64 -6.99
C LEU A 34 22.55 -4.55 -7.98
N VAL A 35 21.75 -3.50 -8.06
CA VAL A 35 21.90 -2.36 -8.99
C VAL A 35 22.12 -1.05 -8.24
N ASP A 36 22.40 0.03 -8.94
CA ASP A 36 22.48 1.37 -8.33
C ASP A 36 21.09 1.96 -8.08
N LYS A 37 20.17 1.79 -9.04
CA LYS A 37 18.79 2.26 -8.97
C LYS A 37 17.83 1.21 -9.54
N GLY A 38 16.61 1.19 -9.04
CA GLY A 38 15.59 0.25 -9.45
C GLY A 38 15.28 -0.79 -8.37
N ARG A 39 14.02 -1.18 -8.27
CA ARG A 39 13.49 -2.17 -7.34
C ARG A 39 12.38 -2.92 -8.03
N GLY A 40 12.35 -4.22 -7.89
CA GLY A 40 11.29 -5.07 -8.39
C GLY A 40 11.62 -6.53 -8.26
N GLY A 41 10.62 -7.35 -8.47
CA GLY A 41 10.71 -8.79 -8.56
C GLY A 41 9.90 -9.31 -9.75
N LEU A 42 10.17 -10.53 -10.13
CA LEU A 42 9.38 -11.27 -11.10
C LEU A 42 9.35 -12.73 -10.69
N GLU A 43 8.18 -13.15 -10.34
CA GLU A 43 7.88 -14.49 -9.87
C GLU A 43 7.87 -15.51 -11.02
N HIS A 44 8.38 -16.70 -10.74
CA HIS A 44 8.38 -17.86 -11.62
C HIS A 44 7.86 -19.10 -10.89
N ALA A 45 7.57 -20.16 -11.61
CA ALA A 45 7.01 -21.39 -11.04
C ALA A 45 7.90 -22.05 -9.97
N ALA A 46 9.22 -21.82 -10.01
CA ALA A 46 10.22 -22.44 -9.13
C ALA A 46 11.40 -21.50 -8.80
N SER A 47 11.26 -20.22 -9.09
CA SER A 47 12.29 -19.22 -8.83
C SER A 47 11.69 -17.82 -8.85
N THR A 48 12.46 -16.84 -8.36
CA THR A 48 12.18 -15.43 -8.59
C THR A 48 13.45 -14.68 -8.99
N ALA A 49 13.29 -13.67 -9.85
CA ALA A 49 14.33 -12.69 -10.15
C ALA A 49 14.03 -11.41 -9.36
N LEU A 50 15.01 -10.94 -8.60
CA LEU A 50 14.92 -9.76 -7.76
C LEU A 50 15.94 -8.71 -8.20
N ILE A 51 15.50 -7.46 -8.33
CA ILE A 51 16.37 -6.31 -8.55
C ILE A 51 16.25 -5.40 -7.33
N TYR A 52 17.39 -5.03 -6.73
CA TYR A 52 17.37 -4.19 -5.54
C TYR A 52 18.58 -3.23 -5.46
N PRO A 53 18.40 -1.98 -4.93
CA PRO A 53 19.51 -1.03 -4.85
C PRO A 53 20.57 -1.48 -3.82
N ARG A 54 21.81 -1.57 -4.27
CA ARG A 54 22.96 -1.99 -3.45
C ARG A 54 23.13 -1.13 -2.20
N ALA A 55 22.96 0.19 -2.31
CA ALA A 55 23.10 1.11 -1.19
C ALA A 55 21.99 0.92 -0.15
N GLN A 56 20.78 0.60 -0.57
CA GLN A 56 19.62 0.48 0.33
C GLN A 56 19.66 -0.83 1.12
N ILE A 57 20.06 -1.95 0.50
CA ILE A 57 20.07 -3.26 1.17
C ILE A 57 21.00 -3.31 2.39
N SER A 58 21.95 -2.39 2.50
CA SER A 58 22.86 -2.26 3.65
C SER A 58 22.29 -1.49 4.81
N THR A 59 21.13 -0.83 4.66
CA THR A 59 20.47 -0.10 5.75
C THR A 59 19.41 -0.98 6.44
N PRO A 60 19.12 -0.76 7.74
CA PRO A 60 18.08 -1.54 8.43
C PRO A 60 16.72 -1.48 7.72
N LYS A 61 16.26 -0.28 7.33
CA LYS A 61 15.01 -0.10 6.60
C LYS A 61 15.04 -0.79 5.23
N GLY A 62 16.10 -0.59 4.47
CA GLY A 62 16.24 -1.21 3.15
C GLY A 62 16.34 -2.74 3.22
N TRP A 63 16.88 -3.29 4.31
CA TRP A 63 16.88 -4.72 4.56
C TRP A 63 15.46 -5.26 4.79
N GLU A 64 14.66 -4.60 5.63
CA GLU A 64 13.25 -4.95 5.81
C GLU A 64 12.47 -4.86 4.49
N ASP A 65 12.65 -3.75 3.75
CA ASP A 65 12.01 -3.54 2.43
C ASP A 65 12.43 -4.61 1.40
N PHE A 66 13.66 -5.11 1.48
CA PHE A 66 14.12 -6.23 0.66
C PHE A 66 13.47 -7.55 1.07
N LEU A 67 13.36 -7.83 2.37
CA LEU A 67 12.72 -9.06 2.84
C LEU A 67 11.24 -9.11 2.48
N THR A 68 10.53 -7.97 2.53
CA THR A 68 9.13 -7.92 2.09
C THR A 68 9.01 -8.13 0.58
N LEU A 69 9.92 -7.57 -0.24
CA LEU A 69 9.96 -7.88 -1.66
C LEU A 69 10.20 -9.38 -1.92
N ALA A 70 11.17 -9.97 -1.24
CA ALA A 70 11.47 -11.39 -1.39
C ALA A 70 10.29 -12.28 -0.94
N ALA A 71 9.59 -11.89 0.13
CA ALA A 71 8.38 -12.55 0.59
C ALA A 71 7.25 -12.44 -0.44
N HIS A 72 7.02 -11.24 -1.01
CA HIS A 72 6.02 -11.02 -2.05
C HIS A 72 6.22 -11.97 -3.23
N GLU A 73 7.44 -12.01 -3.77
CA GLU A 73 7.76 -12.87 -4.91
C GLU A 73 7.73 -14.37 -4.57
N TYR A 74 8.04 -14.72 -3.32
CA TYR A 74 7.98 -16.12 -2.90
C TYR A 74 6.54 -16.56 -2.65
N PHE A 75 5.67 -15.68 -2.14
CA PHE A 75 4.25 -15.96 -1.97
C PHE A 75 3.56 -16.29 -3.30
N HIS A 76 4.03 -15.68 -4.37
CA HIS A 76 3.57 -15.98 -5.73
C HIS A 76 3.84 -17.42 -6.17
N LEU A 77 4.70 -18.17 -5.50
CA LEU A 77 4.85 -19.61 -5.73
C LEU A 77 3.50 -20.34 -5.67
N TRP A 78 2.63 -19.91 -4.76
CA TRP A 78 1.25 -20.39 -4.63
C TRP A 78 0.25 -19.43 -5.26
N ASN A 79 0.22 -18.19 -4.80
CA ASN A 79 -0.74 -17.16 -5.17
C ASN A 79 -0.20 -16.31 -6.31
N VAL A 80 -0.21 -16.85 -7.42
CA VAL A 80 -0.42 -16.61 -8.85
C VAL A 80 0.22 -17.67 -9.75
N LYS A 81 1.28 -18.33 -9.35
CA LYS A 81 1.87 -19.35 -10.24
C LYS A 81 1.04 -20.64 -10.28
N ARG A 82 0.32 -20.95 -9.22
CA ARG A 82 -0.55 -22.13 -9.13
C ARG A 82 -2.01 -21.77 -8.90
N LEU A 83 -2.32 -20.97 -7.88
CA LEU A 83 -3.59 -20.26 -7.79
C LEU A 83 -3.54 -19.05 -8.71
N LYS A 84 -4.33 -19.00 -9.77
CA LYS A 84 -4.38 -17.89 -10.72
C LYS A 84 -5.81 -17.64 -11.16
N PRO A 85 -6.15 -16.45 -11.66
CA PRO A 85 -7.44 -16.20 -12.25
C PRO A 85 -7.76 -17.25 -13.33
N ARG A 86 -8.99 -17.74 -13.38
CA ARG A 86 -9.41 -18.66 -14.46
C ARG A 86 -9.24 -18.03 -15.83
N ALA A 87 -9.41 -16.73 -15.94
CA ALA A 87 -9.15 -15.97 -17.18
C ALA A 87 -7.70 -16.09 -17.68
N PHE A 88 -6.75 -16.50 -16.83
CA PHE A 88 -5.35 -16.73 -17.20
C PHE A 88 -5.03 -18.19 -17.50
N VAL A 89 -6.03 -19.02 -17.77
CA VAL A 89 -5.85 -20.46 -18.05
C VAL A 89 -6.54 -20.87 -19.35
N PRO A 90 -5.77 -21.14 -20.43
CA PRO A 90 -4.32 -20.93 -20.58
C PRO A 90 -3.97 -19.43 -20.64
N PHE A 91 -2.77 -19.06 -20.23
CA PHE A 91 -2.29 -17.69 -20.39
C PHE A 91 -1.95 -17.43 -21.86
N ASP A 92 -2.56 -16.39 -22.44
CA ASP A 92 -2.28 -15.98 -23.82
C ASP A 92 -1.28 -14.82 -23.83
N TYR A 93 -0.07 -15.07 -24.30
CA TYR A 93 1.01 -14.07 -24.39
C TYR A 93 0.89 -13.13 -25.59
N ALA A 94 -0.05 -13.36 -26.49
CA ALA A 94 -0.23 -12.54 -27.70
C ALA A 94 -1.14 -11.33 -27.48
N VAL A 95 -1.93 -11.33 -26.39
CA VAL A 95 -2.90 -10.29 -26.03
C VAL A 95 -2.84 -9.96 -24.54
N GLU A 96 -3.45 -8.84 -24.17
CA GLU A 96 -3.67 -8.52 -22.77
C GLU A 96 -4.69 -9.49 -22.16
N ASN A 97 -4.35 -10.03 -20.97
CA ASN A 97 -5.25 -10.92 -20.25
C ASN A 97 -5.91 -10.12 -19.11
N TYR A 98 -7.23 -10.01 -19.14
CA TYR A 98 -8.01 -9.22 -18.20
C TYR A 98 -8.64 -10.08 -17.10
N THR A 99 -8.62 -9.57 -15.86
CA THR A 99 -9.31 -10.15 -14.71
C THR A 99 -9.66 -9.06 -13.70
N ARG A 100 -10.71 -9.24 -12.92
CA ARG A 100 -11.04 -8.39 -11.79
C ARG A 100 -10.35 -8.82 -10.50
N LEU A 101 -9.50 -9.86 -10.53
CA LEU A 101 -8.93 -10.51 -9.35
C LEU A 101 -7.50 -10.05 -9.02
N LEU A 102 -6.90 -9.06 -9.69
CA LEU A 102 -5.53 -8.64 -9.34
C LEU A 102 -5.44 -8.14 -7.91
N TRP A 103 -6.48 -7.54 -7.36
CA TRP A 103 -6.53 -7.17 -5.94
C TRP A 103 -6.31 -8.37 -5.01
N ALA A 104 -6.75 -9.57 -5.40
CA ALA A 104 -6.57 -10.79 -4.63
C ALA A 104 -5.19 -11.42 -4.89
N PHE A 105 -4.71 -11.42 -6.15
CA PHE A 105 -3.45 -12.05 -6.49
C PHE A 105 -2.23 -11.19 -6.20
N GLU A 106 -2.40 -9.88 -6.12
CA GLU A 106 -1.37 -8.91 -5.76
C GLU A 106 -1.62 -8.26 -4.39
N GLY A 107 -2.86 -7.81 -4.14
CA GLY A 107 -3.19 -7.14 -2.89
C GLY A 107 -3.15 -8.06 -1.68
N ILE A 108 -3.67 -9.30 -1.76
CA ILE A 108 -3.52 -10.30 -0.69
C ILE A 108 -2.03 -10.67 -0.53
N THR A 109 -1.29 -10.78 -1.63
CA THR A 109 0.16 -11.02 -1.58
C THR A 109 0.87 -9.88 -0.85
N SER A 110 0.53 -8.61 -1.15
CA SER A 110 1.09 -7.43 -0.46
C SER A 110 0.72 -7.36 1.02
N TYR A 111 -0.45 -7.87 1.41
CA TYR A 111 -0.81 -8.03 2.82
C TYR A 111 0.08 -9.08 3.52
N TYR A 112 0.27 -10.23 2.88
CA TYR A 112 1.04 -11.32 3.46
C TYR A 112 2.54 -11.07 3.43
N ASP A 113 3.08 -10.35 2.46
CA ASP A 113 4.52 -10.07 2.39
C ASP A 113 5.03 -9.38 3.65
N ASN A 114 4.28 -8.38 4.16
CA ASN A 114 4.57 -7.69 5.40
C ASN A 114 4.27 -8.56 6.64
N LEU A 115 3.11 -9.20 6.68
CA LEU A 115 2.66 -9.99 7.82
C LEU A 115 3.54 -11.24 8.04
N LEU A 116 3.98 -11.90 6.97
CA LEU A 116 4.82 -13.10 7.07
C LEU A 116 6.26 -12.78 7.44
N VAL A 117 6.82 -11.67 6.97
CA VAL A 117 8.11 -11.16 7.47
C VAL A 117 8.01 -10.82 8.97
N ARG A 118 6.85 -10.27 9.42
CA ARG A 118 6.57 -10.07 10.85
C ARG A 118 6.48 -11.40 11.59
N ARG A 119 5.69 -12.39 11.10
CA ARG A 119 5.52 -13.71 11.72
C ARG A 119 6.83 -14.52 11.75
N ALA A 120 7.69 -14.34 10.76
CA ALA A 120 9.04 -14.91 10.72
C ALA A 120 10.02 -14.26 11.73
N GLY A 121 9.57 -13.27 12.50
CA GLY A 121 10.41 -12.55 13.47
C GLY A 121 11.47 -11.64 12.84
N ARG A 122 11.33 -11.28 11.58
CA ARG A 122 12.24 -10.40 10.83
C ARG A 122 11.78 -8.94 10.77
N MET A 123 10.63 -8.65 11.36
CA MET A 123 10.07 -7.31 11.54
C MET A 123 9.43 -7.21 12.93
N SER A 124 9.61 -6.08 13.63
CA SER A 124 8.96 -5.86 14.92
C SER A 124 7.47 -5.54 14.74
N PRO A 125 6.60 -5.76 15.75
CA PRO A 125 5.19 -5.36 15.70
C PRO A 125 5.02 -3.87 15.44
N ALA A 126 5.77 -3.01 16.14
CA ALA A 126 5.75 -1.57 15.94
C ALA A 126 6.08 -1.19 14.50
N ARG A 127 7.07 -1.82 13.91
CA ARG A 127 7.47 -1.56 12.52
C ARG A 127 6.41 -2.01 11.53
N TYR A 128 5.75 -3.14 11.76
CA TYR A 128 4.62 -3.61 10.96
C TYR A 128 3.46 -2.61 10.98
N LEU A 129 3.09 -2.10 12.16
CA LEU A 129 2.04 -1.09 12.29
C LEU A 129 2.40 0.24 11.58
N VAL A 130 3.68 0.64 11.62
CA VAL A 130 4.16 1.79 10.85
C VAL A 130 3.95 1.58 9.35
N ARG A 131 4.27 0.41 8.81
CA ARG A 131 4.09 0.11 7.38
C ARG A 131 2.61 0.13 6.97
N LEU A 132 1.73 -0.43 7.78
CA LEU A 132 0.29 -0.33 7.55
C LEU A 132 -0.20 1.13 7.57
N GLY A 133 0.30 1.94 8.50
CA GLY A 133 -0.03 3.37 8.55
C GLY A 133 0.53 4.14 7.34
N GLU A 134 1.72 3.80 6.83
CA GLU A 134 2.27 4.32 5.57
C GLU A 134 1.34 3.95 4.39
N ALA A 135 0.80 2.72 4.35
CA ALA A 135 -0.12 2.27 3.32
C ALA A 135 -1.47 3.02 3.37
N PHE A 136 -2.06 3.17 4.57
CA PHE A 136 -3.26 4.00 4.75
C PHE A 136 -3.02 5.45 4.34
N SER A 137 -1.87 6.03 4.67
CA SER A 137 -1.51 7.40 4.30
C SER A 137 -1.36 7.57 2.78
N ALA A 138 -0.79 6.59 2.11
CA ALA A 138 -0.64 6.59 0.66
C ALA A 138 -2.02 6.54 -0.03
N LEU A 139 -2.94 5.69 0.47
CA LEU A 139 -4.32 5.65 -0.05
C LEU A 139 -5.06 6.96 0.23
N ALA A 140 -4.97 7.50 1.46
CA ALA A 140 -5.63 8.74 1.86
C ALA A 140 -5.24 9.93 1.00
N SER A 141 -3.96 10.01 0.59
CA SER A 141 -3.43 11.09 -0.25
C SER A 141 -3.70 10.94 -1.76
N THR A 142 -4.37 9.86 -2.18
CA THR A 142 -4.66 9.59 -3.60
C THR A 142 -6.11 9.95 -3.92
N PRO A 143 -6.42 11.06 -4.63
CA PRO A 143 -7.79 11.45 -4.98
C PRO A 143 -8.52 10.37 -5.81
N GLY A 144 -7.81 9.64 -6.66
CA GLY A 144 -8.34 8.56 -7.52
C GLY A 144 -9.10 7.47 -6.74
N ARG A 145 -8.91 7.34 -5.41
CA ARG A 145 -9.68 6.43 -4.57
C ARG A 145 -11.18 6.71 -4.54
N ARG A 146 -11.56 7.96 -4.88
CA ARG A 146 -12.97 8.41 -4.97
C ARG A 146 -13.53 8.27 -6.38
N VAL A 147 -12.71 7.87 -7.35
CA VAL A 147 -13.03 7.80 -8.79
C VAL A 147 -13.05 6.36 -9.28
N GLN A 148 -12.02 5.57 -8.94
CA GLN A 148 -11.86 4.22 -9.43
C GLN A 148 -12.14 3.19 -8.32
N THR A 149 -12.96 2.18 -8.62
CA THR A 149 -13.17 1.04 -7.74
C THR A 149 -11.97 0.08 -7.79
N LEU A 150 -11.84 -0.78 -6.78
CA LEU A 150 -10.73 -1.75 -6.74
C LEU A 150 -10.86 -2.83 -7.83
N GLU A 151 -12.09 -3.21 -8.14
CA GLU A 151 -12.39 -4.14 -9.23
C GLU A 151 -12.00 -3.56 -10.59
N GLU A 152 -12.32 -2.28 -10.85
CA GLU A 152 -11.89 -1.56 -12.06
C GLU A 152 -10.37 -1.39 -12.13
N ALA A 153 -9.71 -1.09 -11.00
CA ALA A 153 -8.25 -0.98 -10.95
C ALA A 153 -7.57 -2.30 -11.35
N SER A 154 -8.12 -3.44 -10.90
CA SER A 154 -7.67 -4.76 -11.32
C SER A 154 -7.90 -5.00 -12.81
N LEU A 155 -9.11 -4.74 -13.29
CA LEU A 155 -9.49 -5.00 -14.70
C LEU A 155 -8.70 -4.13 -15.67
N THR A 156 -8.47 -2.86 -15.34
CA THR A 156 -7.83 -1.87 -16.22
C THR A 156 -6.33 -1.72 -16.00
N ALA A 157 -5.68 -2.66 -15.29
CA ALA A 157 -4.26 -2.58 -14.95
C ALA A 157 -3.37 -2.31 -16.17
N TRP A 158 -3.58 -3.01 -17.28
CA TRP A 158 -2.80 -2.86 -18.52
C TRP A 158 -2.81 -1.44 -19.09
N VAL A 159 -3.95 -0.76 -19.01
CA VAL A 159 -4.17 0.54 -19.68
C VAL A 159 -4.09 1.73 -18.74
N LYS A 160 -4.15 1.53 -17.40
CA LYS A 160 -4.05 2.59 -16.41
C LYS A 160 -2.84 2.42 -15.49
N TYR A 161 -2.73 1.30 -14.76
CA TYR A 161 -1.68 1.14 -13.74
C TYR A 161 -0.27 1.09 -14.35
N TYR A 162 -0.10 0.38 -15.48
CA TYR A 162 1.18 0.26 -16.17
C TYR A 162 1.42 1.35 -17.23
N ARG A 163 0.45 2.25 -17.43
CA ARG A 163 0.55 3.41 -18.33
C ARG A 163 0.13 4.68 -17.61
N GLN A 164 0.90 5.01 -16.58
CA GLN A 164 0.65 6.20 -15.77
C GLN A 164 0.94 7.48 -16.55
N ASP A 165 0.10 8.49 -16.33
CA ASP A 165 0.20 9.84 -16.83
C ASP A 165 0.11 10.87 -15.69
N GLU A 166 0.13 12.13 -16.03
CA GLU A 166 0.03 13.23 -15.08
C GLU A 166 -1.30 13.28 -14.31
N HIS A 167 -2.35 12.67 -14.85
CA HIS A 167 -3.68 12.62 -14.23
C HIS A 167 -3.92 11.36 -13.37
N THR A 168 -3.05 10.39 -13.46
CA THR A 168 -3.18 9.09 -12.75
C THR A 168 -3.49 9.24 -11.26
N PRO A 169 -2.85 10.14 -10.47
CA PRO A 169 -3.20 10.31 -9.05
C PRO A 169 -4.66 10.69 -8.79
N ASN A 170 -5.31 11.35 -9.75
CA ASN A 170 -6.70 11.80 -9.66
C ASN A 170 -7.72 10.78 -10.16
N SER A 171 -7.31 9.82 -10.98
CA SER A 171 -8.21 8.93 -11.73
C SER A 171 -8.04 7.45 -11.43
N ALA A 172 -6.97 7.06 -10.76
CA ALA A 172 -6.63 5.66 -10.55
C ALA A 172 -6.13 5.37 -9.13
N ILE A 173 -6.24 4.09 -8.73
CA ILE A 173 -5.68 3.56 -7.50
C ILE A 173 -4.79 2.35 -7.80
N SER A 174 -3.88 2.05 -6.87
CA SER A 174 -3.11 0.81 -6.90
C SER A 174 -3.94 -0.35 -6.34
N TYR A 175 -4.14 -1.40 -7.13
CA TYR A 175 -4.77 -2.63 -6.66
C TYR A 175 -3.85 -3.42 -5.71
N TYR A 176 -2.54 -3.19 -5.72
CA TYR A 176 -1.62 -3.66 -4.68
C TYR A 176 -1.96 -2.99 -3.34
N LEU A 177 -1.92 -1.66 -3.31
CA LEU A 177 -2.07 -0.87 -2.08
C LEU A 177 -3.48 -0.97 -1.47
N LYS A 178 -4.54 -0.67 -2.24
CA LYS A 178 -5.90 -0.79 -1.72
C LYS A 178 -6.26 -2.25 -1.47
N GLY A 179 -5.74 -3.18 -2.29
CA GLY A 179 -5.91 -4.62 -2.10
C GLY A 179 -5.28 -5.15 -0.80
N GLU A 180 -4.08 -4.68 -0.43
CA GLU A 180 -3.45 -4.95 0.86
C GLU A 180 -4.37 -4.56 2.03
N LEU A 181 -4.91 -3.33 1.98
CA LEU A 181 -5.78 -2.81 3.04
C LEU A 181 -7.14 -3.52 3.09
N VAL A 182 -7.69 -3.92 1.94
CA VAL A 182 -8.89 -4.76 1.88
C VAL A 182 -8.62 -6.15 2.44
N ALA A 183 -7.47 -6.76 2.14
CA ALA A 183 -7.08 -8.05 2.70
C ALA A 183 -6.90 -8.01 4.22
N LEU A 184 -6.32 -6.92 4.75
CA LEU A 184 -6.25 -6.65 6.19
C LEU A 184 -7.65 -6.61 6.81
N CYS A 185 -8.56 -5.79 6.25
CA CYS A 185 -9.93 -5.66 6.76
C CYS A 185 -10.69 -7.00 6.65
N LEU A 186 -10.49 -7.76 5.57
CA LEU A 186 -11.10 -9.08 5.36
C LEU A 186 -10.61 -10.10 6.41
N ASP A 187 -9.31 -10.17 6.66
CA ASP A 187 -8.74 -11.07 7.67
C ASP A 187 -9.34 -10.77 9.05
N LEU A 188 -9.39 -9.50 9.45
CA LEU A 188 -9.95 -9.09 10.72
C LEU A 188 -11.47 -9.32 10.80
N GLU A 189 -12.22 -9.14 9.70
CA GLU A 189 -13.65 -9.41 9.63
C GLU A 189 -13.96 -10.90 9.78
N ILE A 190 -13.18 -11.77 9.13
CA ILE A 190 -13.28 -13.22 9.31
C ILE A 190 -12.99 -13.58 10.77
N ARG A 191 -11.91 -13.09 11.34
CA ARG A 191 -11.53 -13.31 12.75
C ARG A 191 -12.65 -12.89 13.71
N ARG A 192 -13.19 -11.70 13.52
CA ARG A 192 -14.29 -11.17 14.34
C ARG A 192 -15.52 -12.07 14.28
N ARG A 193 -15.96 -12.46 13.07
CA ARG A 193 -17.16 -13.31 12.88
C ARG A 193 -16.99 -14.71 13.46
N THR A 194 -15.78 -15.24 13.39
CA THR A 194 -15.47 -16.60 13.85
C THR A 194 -14.87 -16.64 15.26
N ARG A 195 -14.82 -15.52 15.96
CA ARG A 195 -14.17 -15.38 17.28
C ARG A 195 -12.73 -15.88 17.26
N ASP A 196 -11.99 -15.45 16.24
CA ASP A 196 -10.58 -15.82 15.96
C ASP A 196 -10.32 -17.31 15.72
N SER A 197 -11.34 -18.14 15.49
CA SER A 197 -11.13 -19.54 15.14
C SER A 197 -10.75 -19.75 13.67
N LYS A 198 -11.00 -18.75 12.83
CA LYS A 198 -10.67 -18.71 11.40
C LYS A 198 -10.06 -17.36 11.01
N SER A 199 -9.36 -17.36 9.89
CA SER A 199 -8.63 -16.19 9.36
C SER A 199 -8.55 -16.23 7.83
N LEU A 200 -7.93 -15.24 7.23
CA LEU A 200 -7.62 -15.25 5.80
C LEU A 200 -6.67 -16.42 5.44
N ASP A 201 -5.83 -16.89 6.37
CA ASP A 201 -5.00 -18.10 6.17
C ASP A 201 -5.87 -19.31 5.79
N ASP A 202 -7.05 -19.48 6.43
CA ASP A 202 -7.98 -20.58 6.13
C ASP A 202 -8.62 -20.42 4.74
N VAL A 203 -8.90 -19.17 4.32
CA VAL A 203 -9.39 -18.89 2.96
C VAL A 203 -8.35 -19.28 1.93
N MET A 204 -7.09 -18.90 2.14
CA MET A 204 -6.01 -19.23 1.21
C MET A 204 -5.79 -20.75 1.13
N ARG A 205 -5.84 -21.47 2.25
CA ARG A 205 -5.78 -22.95 2.25
C ARG A 205 -6.96 -23.58 1.53
N LEU A 206 -8.17 -23.04 1.69
CA LEU A 206 -9.36 -23.52 0.99
C LEU A 206 -9.23 -23.33 -0.51
N LEU A 207 -8.80 -22.13 -0.94
CA LEU A 207 -8.52 -21.85 -2.35
C LEU A 207 -7.45 -22.79 -2.91
N TRP A 208 -6.38 -23.02 -2.14
CA TRP A 208 -5.32 -23.97 -2.51
C TRP A 208 -5.83 -25.38 -2.69
N SER A 209 -6.64 -25.86 -1.77
CA SER A 209 -7.22 -27.21 -1.86
C SER A 209 -8.15 -27.39 -3.06
N ARG A 210 -8.84 -26.33 -3.49
CA ARG A 210 -9.82 -26.38 -4.58
C ARG A 210 -9.24 -26.09 -5.95
N HIS A 211 -8.26 -25.20 -6.03
CA HIS A 211 -7.78 -24.61 -7.28
C HIS A 211 -6.27 -24.72 -7.48
N GLY A 212 -5.54 -25.33 -6.54
CA GLY A 212 -4.09 -25.53 -6.65
C GLY A 212 -3.67 -26.49 -7.78
N ASP A 213 -4.65 -27.14 -8.42
CA ASP A 213 -4.46 -28.00 -9.59
C ASP A 213 -4.23 -27.25 -10.91
N GLY A 214 -4.24 -25.90 -10.87
CA GLY A 214 -3.97 -25.04 -12.02
C GLY A 214 -5.15 -24.77 -12.94
N LYS A 215 -6.38 -25.21 -12.58
CA LYS A 215 -7.60 -24.92 -13.38
C LYS A 215 -8.10 -23.49 -13.26
N GLY A 216 -7.52 -22.74 -12.35
CA GLY A 216 -7.84 -21.34 -12.13
C GLY A 216 -9.00 -21.09 -11.17
N VAL A 217 -8.90 -19.96 -10.47
CA VAL A 217 -9.91 -19.44 -9.54
C VAL A 217 -10.96 -18.66 -10.35
N PRO A 218 -12.26 -18.96 -10.22
CA PRO A 218 -13.30 -18.16 -10.87
C PRO A 218 -13.36 -16.75 -10.28
N GLU A 219 -13.96 -15.80 -11.01
CA GLU A 219 -14.03 -14.40 -10.57
C GLU A 219 -14.67 -14.23 -9.18
N GLU A 220 -15.66 -15.04 -8.82
CA GLU A 220 -16.31 -15.04 -7.51
C GLU A 220 -15.65 -15.98 -6.49
N GLY A 221 -14.57 -16.67 -6.89
CA GLY A 221 -14.01 -17.78 -6.10
C GLY A 221 -13.44 -17.34 -4.76
N VAL A 222 -12.78 -16.18 -4.70
CA VAL A 222 -12.21 -15.64 -3.46
C VAL A 222 -13.33 -15.21 -2.50
N GLU A 223 -14.36 -14.51 -3.00
CA GLU A 223 -15.50 -14.06 -2.21
C GLU A 223 -16.30 -15.24 -1.65
N ALA A 224 -16.52 -16.26 -2.47
CA ALA A 224 -17.21 -17.49 -2.06
C ALA A 224 -16.43 -18.23 -0.97
N ALA A 225 -15.11 -18.40 -1.15
CA ALA A 225 -14.26 -19.06 -0.15
C ALA A 225 -14.22 -18.27 1.17
N ALA A 226 -14.13 -16.94 1.12
CA ALA A 226 -14.13 -16.10 2.29
C ALA A 226 -15.46 -16.17 3.06
N SER A 227 -16.60 -16.15 2.35
CA SER A 227 -17.93 -16.28 2.97
C SER A 227 -18.12 -17.66 3.62
N GLU A 228 -17.64 -18.71 2.99
CA GLU A 228 -17.67 -20.08 3.55
C GLU A 228 -16.86 -20.17 4.84
N ILE A 229 -15.63 -19.67 4.84
CA ILE A 229 -14.74 -19.68 6.02
C ILE A 229 -15.32 -18.80 7.14
N ALA A 230 -15.90 -17.65 6.80
CA ALA A 230 -16.56 -16.78 7.78
C ALA A 230 -17.86 -17.37 8.36
N GLY A 231 -18.41 -18.41 7.72
CA GLY A 231 -19.70 -19.00 8.09
C GLY A 231 -20.88 -18.05 7.88
N SER A 232 -20.73 -17.02 7.03
CA SER A 232 -21.76 -16.00 6.78
C SER A 232 -21.47 -15.26 5.48
N ASP A 233 -22.52 -14.68 4.88
CA ASP A 233 -22.39 -13.90 3.65
C ASP A 233 -21.51 -12.66 3.87
N LEU A 234 -20.44 -12.55 3.07
CA LEU A 234 -19.52 -11.40 3.01
C LEU A 234 -19.77 -10.53 1.78
N ARG A 235 -20.81 -10.77 0.98
CA ARG A 235 -21.14 -9.93 -0.18
C ARG A 235 -21.24 -8.44 0.17
N PRO A 236 -21.88 -8.01 1.26
CA PRO A 236 -21.93 -6.58 1.60
C PRO A 236 -20.54 -5.97 1.88
N PHE A 237 -19.61 -6.74 2.44
CA PHE A 237 -18.22 -6.33 2.61
C PHE A 237 -17.53 -6.13 1.24
N PHE A 238 -17.66 -7.11 0.34
CA PHE A 238 -17.04 -7.04 -0.97
C PHE A 238 -17.66 -6.00 -1.89
N ASP A 239 -18.99 -5.80 -1.85
CA ASP A 239 -19.67 -4.74 -2.60
C ASP A 239 -19.10 -3.37 -2.24
N ARG A 240 -18.90 -3.11 -0.94
CA ARG A 240 -18.30 -1.85 -0.47
C ARG A 240 -16.81 -1.75 -0.80
N ALA A 241 -16.03 -2.79 -0.55
CA ALA A 241 -14.58 -2.75 -0.66
C ALA A 241 -14.06 -2.79 -2.11
N LEU A 242 -14.72 -3.55 -2.98
CA LEU A 242 -14.27 -3.84 -4.35
C LEU A 242 -15.03 -3.03 -5.41
N ARG A 243 -16.35 -2.86 -5.24
CA ARG A 243 -17.29 -2.36 -6.26
C ARG A 243 -17.79 -0.93 -6.00
N SER A 244 -17.41 -0.33 -4.87
CA SER A 244 -17.68 1.08 -4.59
C SER A 244 -16.41 1.89 -4.40
N THR A 245 -16.55 3.20 -4.43
CA THR A 245 -15.49 4.16 -4.08
C THR A 245 -15.61 4.66 -2.64
N ASP A 246 -16.46 4.02 -1.85
CA ASP A 246 -16.60 4.32 -0.42
C ASP A 246 -15.30 4.08 0.33
N GLU A 247 -15.10 4.83 1.40
CA GLU A 247 -13.97 4.61 2.30
C GLU A 247 -14.09 3.23 2.97
N LEU A 248 -12.94 2.58 3.17
CA LEU A 248 -12.89 1.29 3.87
C LEU A 248 -13.39 1.46 5.30
N ASP A 249 -14.19 0.49 5.76
CA ASP A 249 -14.60 0.44 7.17
C ASP A 249 -13.43 -0.05 8.02
N THR A 250 -12.72 0.90 8.59
CA THR A 250 -11.56 0.63 9.45
C THR A 250 -11.91 0.44 10.92
N SER A 251 -13.19 0.51 11.30
CA SER A 251 -13.65 0.21 12.65
C SER A 251 -13.32 -1.23 13.08
N ILE A 252 -13.17 -2.13 12.10
CA ILE A 252 -12.75 -3.51 12.32
C ILE A 252 -11.39 -3.64 13.03
N LEU A 253 -10.52 -2.63 12.95
CA LEU A 253 -9.25 -2.60 13.66
C LEU A 253 -9.41 -2.65 15.19
N GLU A 254 -10.57 -2.21 15.71
CA GLU A 254 -10.86 -2.29 17.14
C GLU A 254 -10.95 -3.74 17.63
N HIS A 255 -11.23 -4.70 16.75
CA HIS A 255 -11.19 -6.12 17.09
C HIS A 255 -9.83 -6.55 17.64
N VAL A 256 -8.75 -5.95 17.13
CA VAL A 256 -7.37 -6.20 17.57
C VAL A 256 -6.81 -5.06 18.46
N GLY A 257 -7.69 -4.25 19.03
CA GLY A 257 -7.30 -3.17 19.95
C GLY A 257 -6.59 -2.00 19.31
N LEU A 258 -6.78 -1.77 18.00
CA LEU A 258 -6.20 -0.68 17.23
C LEU A 258 -7.26 0.25 16.67
N ARG A 259 -6.85 1.50 16.38
CA ARG A 259 -7.65 2.47 15.62
C ARG A 259 -6.74 3.33 14.74
N LEU A 260 -7.30 3.84 13.65
CA LEU A 260 -6.62 4.84 12.85
C LEU A 260 -6.71 6.22 13.48
N ARG A 261 -5.60 6.94 13.37
CA ARG A 261 -5.49 8.37 13.69
C ARG A 261 -4.92 9.07 12.47
N ALA A 262 -5.24 10.35 12.30
CA ALA A 262 -4.76 11.16 11.20
C ALA A 262 -4.15 12.45 11.73
N ARG A 263 -3.16 12.97 10.98
CA ARG A 263 -2.48 14.23 11.21
C ARG A 263 -2.04 14.85 9.89
N ILE A 264 -1.65 16.10 9.95
CA ILE A 264 -0.97 16.78 8.84
C ILE A 264 0.44 16.18 8.67
N ARG A 265 0.91 16.04 7.42
CA ARG A 265 2.31 15.64 7.14
C ARG A 265 3.28 16.68 7.67
N GLU A 266 4.35 16.23 8.32
CA GLU A 266 5.37 17.09 8.94
C GLU A 266 6.44 17.59 7.94
N SER A 267 6.55 16.94 6.78
CA SER A 267 7.45 17.30 5.69
C SER A 267 7.01 16.66 4.37
N ILE A 268 7.63 17.04 3.26
CA ILE A 268 7.43 16.41 1.94
C ILE A 268 7.75 14.90 1.97
N GLY A 269 8.74 14.50 2.75
CA GLY A 269 9.17 13.11 2.88
C GLY A 269 8.38 12.29 3.91
N ASP A 270 7.44 12.90 4.61
CA ASP A 270 6.62 12.21 5.62
C ASP A 270 5.60 11.28 4.96
N LYS A 271 5.77 9.99 5.21
CA LYS A 271 4.90 8.92 4.69
C LYS A 271 3.75 8.56 5.62
N GLY A 272 3.64 9.21 6.79
CA GLY A 272 2.73 8.78 7.85
C GLY A 272 3.28 7.57 8.63
N GLY A 273 2.40 6.72 9.13
CA GLY A 273 2.75 5.51 9.88
C GLY A 273 3.15 5.74 11.34
N THR A 274 3.44 6.97 11.73
CA THR A 274 3.88 7.32 13.09
C THR A 274 3.02 8.45 13.66
N PRO A 275 2.85 8.51 14.99
CA PRO A 275 2.21 9.65 15.63
C PRO A 275 2.99 10.96 15.36
N PRO A 276 2.39 12.13 15.60
CA PRO A 276 3.07 13.41 15.41
C PRO A 276 4.30 13.51 16.32
N ARG A 277 5.40 14.04 15.78
CA ARG A 277 6.64 14.32 16.51
C ARG A 277 6.71 15.76 17.02
N LEU A 278 5.82 16.61 16.51
CA LEU A 278 5.78 18.02 16.89
C LEU A 278 5.29 18.15 18.33
N LYS A 279 5.90 19.08 19.06
CA LYS A 279 5.51 19.39 20.44
C LYS A 279 4.09 19.94 20.47
N GLU A 280 3.36 19.61 21.49
CA GLU A 280 2.07 20.22 21.81
C GLU A 280 2.19 21.74 21.76
N GLY A 281 1.38 22.40 20.93
CA GLY A 281 1.47 23.86 20.73
C GLY A 281 2.14 24.32 19.44
N ASP A 282 2.68 23.44 18.58
CA ASP A 282 3.06 23.79 17.21
C ASP A 282 1.80 23.99 16.35
N THR A 283 1.32 25.23 16.35
CA THR A 283 0.08 25.64 15.67
C THR A 283 0.32 26.06 14.21
N ARG A 284 1.48 25.67 13.62
CA ARG A 284 1.77 26.02 12.22
C ARG A 284 0.65 25.52 11.33
N ALA A 285 -0.17 26.47 10.86
CA ALA A 285 -1.16 26.23 9.83
C ALA A 285 -0.40 26.07 8.51
N ARG A 286 0.02 24.84 8.21
CA ARG A 286 0.81 24.53 7.02
C ARG A 286 -0.04 24.73 5.78
N GLY A 287 0.38 25.64 4.93
CA GLY A 287 -0.26 25.86 3.64
C GLY A 287 -0.02 24.69 2.70
N TRP A 288 -0.94 24.52 1.79
CA TRP A 288 -0.92 23.45 0.82
C TRP A 288 -1.24 23.96 -0.58
N THR A 289 -0.53 23.45 -1.57
CA THR A 289 -0.77 23.77 -2.99
C THR A 289 -1.47 22.64 -3.71
N GLY A 290 -1.22 21.38 -3.33
CA GLY A 290 -1.73 20.19 -4.01
C GLY A 290 -1.02 19.85 -5.31
N ILE A 291 0.25 20.23 -5.47
CA ILE A 291 1.09 19.75 -6.56
C ILE A 291 1.94 18.55 -6.15
N VAL A 292 2.31 17.73 -7.13
CA VAL A 292 3.35 16.71 -7.05
C VAL A 292 4.53 17.19 -7.89
N ALA A 293 5.73 17.25 -7.29
CA ALA A 293 6.93 17.76 -7.95
C ALA A 293 7.76 16.64 -8.59
N ARG A 294 8.36 16.92 -9.76
CA ARG A 294 9.38 16.10 -10.41
C ARG A 294 10.51 17.01 -10.91
N GLY A 295 11.52 17.21 -10.09
CA GLY A 295 12.56 18.19 -10.35
C GLY A 295 12.01 19.62 -10.36
N ALA A 296 12.26 20.39 -11.41
CA ALA A 296 11.73 21.74 -11.58
C ALA A 296 10.25 21.76 -11.94
N ASN A 297 9.73 20.70 -12.52
CA ASN A 297 8.40 20.63 -13.10
C ASN A 297 7.35 20.12 -12.10
N ILE A 298 6.12 20.52 -12.33
CA ILE A 298 4.92 19.96 -11.73
C ILE A 298 4.61 18.64 -12.45
N ALA A 299 4.70 17.52 -11.73
CA ALA A 299 4.37 16.20 -12.30
C ALA A 299 2.86 15.98 -12.37
N SER A 300 2.13 16.42 -11.34
CA SER A 300 0.67 16.30 -11.26
C SER A 300 0.09 17.45 -10.44
N VAL A 301 -1.13 17.82 -10.75
CA VAL A 301 -1.96 18.74 -9.95
C VAL A 301 -3.13 17.94 -9.42
N LEU A 302 -3.27 17.90 -8.08
CA LEU A 302 -4.29 17.09 -7.43
C LEU A 302 -5.67 17.72 -7.56
N GLU A 303 -6.67 16.89 -7.76
CA GLU A 303 -8.08 17.28 -7.87
C GLU A 303 -8.56 17.99 -6.61
N GLY A 304 -9.29 19.11 -6.78
CA GLY A 304 -9.80 19.92 -5.69
C GLY A 304 -8.74 20.73 -4.95
N SER A 305 -7.53 20.90 -5.51
CA SER A 305 -6.43 21.60 -4.86
C SER A 305 -6.35 23.09 -5.21
N PRO A 306 -5.68 23.92 -4.37
CA PRO A 306 -5.38 25.30 -4.68
C PRO A 306 -4.66 25.50 -6.01
N ALA A 307 -3.72 24.64 -6.35
CA ALA A 307 -3.01 24.69 -7.62
C ALA A 307 -3.94 24.47 -8.82
N GLN A 308 -4.90 23.53 -8.70
CA GLN A 308 -5.91 23.33 -9.73
C GLN A 308 -6.81 24.56 -9.87
N ALA A 309 -7.31 25.08 -8.75
CA ALA A 309 -8.16 26.27 -8.74
C ALA A 309 -7.46 27.50 -9.32
N ALA A 310 -6.16 27.63 -9.07
CA ALA A 310 -5.33 28.73 -9.60
C ALA A 310 -4.94 28.56 -11.08
N GLY A 311 -5.10 27.37 -11.65
CA GLY A 311 -4.74 27.08 -13.04
C GLY A 311 -3.25 26.80 -13.25
N LEU A 312 -2.57 26.19 -12.27
CA LEU A 312 -1.31 25.47 -12.52
C LEU A 312 -1.59 24.16 -13.24
N TYR A 313 -0.70 23.74 -14.12
CA TYR A 313 -0.85 22.54 -14.93
C TYR A 313 0.35 21.59 -14.75
N PRO A 314 0.16 20.30 -15.00
CA PRO A 314 1.28 19.40 -15.22
C PRO A 314 2.23 19.92 -16.31
N ASP A 315 3.52 19.62 -16.14
CA ASP A 315 4.65 20.09 -16.95
C ASP A 315 4.95 21.60 -16.86
N ASP A 316 4.20 22.40 -16.10
CA ASP A 316 4.65 23.77 -15.77
C ASP A 316 6.02 23.68 -15.07
N GLU A 317 7.03 24.35 -15.64
CA GLU A 317 8.35 24.48 -15.02
C GLU A 317 8.33 25.66 -14.04
N VAL A 318 8.39 25.37 -12.74
CA VAL A 318 8.45 26.40 -11.71
C VAL A 318 9.83 27.05 -11.70
N ILE A 319 9.88 28.41 -11.87
CA ILE A 319 11.13 29.15 -11.92
C ILE A 319 11.28 30.15 -10.78
N ALA A 320 10.17 30.68 -10.23
CA ALA A 320 10.20 31.58 -9.10
C ALA A 320 8.90 31.50 -8.28
N VAL A 321 9.01 31.82 -7.00
CA VAL A 321 7.89 32.03 -6.07
C VAL A 321 8.11 33.34 -5.35
N ASP A 322 7.14 34.26 -5.39
CA ASP A 322 7.23 35.62 -4.84
C ASP A 322 8.48 36.39 -5.37
N GLY A 323 8.82 36.22 -6.66
CA GLY A 323 9.97 36.84 -7.30
C GLY A 323 11.34 36.24 -6.94
N VAL A 324 11.39 35.21 -6.10
CA VAL A 324 12.63 34.52 -5.70
C VAL A 324 12.75 33.21 -6.44
N LYS A 325 13.89 32.92 -7.05
CA LYS A 325 14.16 31.68 -7.77
C LYS A 325 13.73 30.43 -6.95
N ALA A 326 12.97 29.55 -7.56
CA ALA A 326 12.44 28.34 -6.95
C ALA A 326 12.19 27.28 -8.02
N ASP A 327 12.12 26.03 -7.60
CA ASP A 327 11.60 24.90 -8.38
C ASP A 327 10.29 24.39 -7.76
N ALA A 328 9.70 23.33 -8.34
CA ALA A 328 8.44 22.76 -7.84
C ALA A 328 8.57 22.20 -6.41
N ALA A 329 9.72 21.66 -6.03
CA ALA A 329 9.95 21.20 -4.66
C ALA A 329 10.04 22.37 -3.67
N ALA A 330 10.71 23.45 -4.06
CA ALA A 330 10.79 24.68 -3.27
C ALA A 330 9.41 25.35 -3.12
N LEU A 331 8.55 25.30 -4.15
CA LEU A 331 7.15 25.78 -4.05
C LEU A 331 6.39 25.06 -2.94
N ILE A 332 6.49 23.71 -2.89
CA ILE A 332 5.85 22.92 -1.81
C ILE A 332 6.40 23.32 -0.45
N SER A 333 7.74 23.46 -0.32
CA SER A 333 8.37 23.86 0.94
C SER A 333 7.94 25.25 1.40
N ARG A 334 7.89 26.23 0.49
CA ARG A 334 7.46 27.60 0.82
C ARG A 334 5.98 27.67 1.19
N ALA A 335 5.13 26.84 0.56
CA ALA A 335 3.74 26.73 0.98
C ALA A 335 3.62 26.17 2.40
N ASP A 336 4.45 25.19 2.75
CA ASP A 336 4.47 24.58 4.09
C ASP A 336 4.88 25.58 5.20
N ASP A 337 5.65 26.62 4.86
CA ASP A 337 6.05 27.71 5.76
C ASP A 337 5.03 28.87 5.87
N ARG A 338 3.90 28.78 5.15
CA ARG A 338 2.85 29.81 5.09
C ARG A 338 1.54 29.28 5.65
N SER A 339 0.65 30.21 5.97
CA SER A 339 -0.69 29.90 6.47
C SER A 339 -1.69 29.74 5.33
N ALA A 340 -2.76 28.99 5.58
CA ALA A 340 -3.93 28.98 4.72
C ALA A 340 -4.50 30.40 4.55
N GLY A 341 -4.93 30.73 3.32
CA GLY A 341 -5.40 32.05 2.92
C GLY A 341 -4.31 32.99 2.40
N GLU A 342 -3.03 32.69 2.66
CA GLU A 342 -1.93 33.44 2.02
C GLU A 342 -1.83 33.13 0.53
N VAL A 343 -1.37 34.12 -0.25
CA VAL A 343 -1.20 33.99 -1.70
C VAL A 343 0.28 33.91 -2.04
N LEU A 344 0.66 32.83 -2.76
CA LEU A 344 1.98 32.74 -3.39
C LEU A 344 1.87 33.10 -4.87
N ARG A 345 2.76 34.00 -5.35
CA ARG A 345 2.91 34.32 -6.77
C ARG A 345 3.90 33.33 -7.38
N VAL A 346 3.40 32.42 -8.20
CA VAL A 346 4.21 31.37 -8.82
C VAL A 346 4.47 31.72 -10.25
N ALA A 347 5.73 31.96 -10.60
CA ALA A 347 6.16 32.12 -11.98
C ALA A 347 6.58 30.77 -12.57
N VAL A 348 6.01 30.45 -13.71
CA VAL A 348 6.27 29.21 -14.42
C VAL A 348 6.58 29.46 -15.90
N PHE A 349 7.38 28.59 -16.51
CA PHE A 349 7.32 28.41 -17.94
C PHE A 349 6.28 27.33 -18.25
N ARG A 350 5.22 27.75 -18.94
CA ARG A 350 4.24 26.86 -19.55
C ARG A 350 4.56 26.71 -21.02
N ARG A 351 5.21 25.62 -21.37
CA ARG A 351 5.90 25.47 -22.65
C ARG A 351 6.96 26.58 -22.78
N GLU A 352 6.79 27.54 -23.72
CA GLU A 352 7.73 28.64 -23.95
C GLU A 352 7.25 29.99 -23.39
N LEU A 353 6.06 30.00 -22.73
CA LEU A 353 5.46 31.23 -22.21
C LEU A 353 5.71 31.40 -20.72
N LEU A 354 6.23 32.55 -20.34
CA LEU A 354 6.30 32.94 -18.94
C LEU A 354 4.91 33.33 -18.45
N VAL A 355 4.43 32.63 -17.41
CA VAL A 355 3.13 32.86 -16.78
C VAL A 355 3.34 33.09 -15.30
N GLU A 356 2.66 34.08 -14.72
CA GLU A 356 2.58 34.27 -13.27
C GLU A 356 1.17 33.87 -12.78
N VAL A 357 1.12 32.95 -11.80
CA VAL A 357 -0.12 32.38 -11.28
C VAL A 357 -0.20 32.68 -9.78
N PRO A 358 -1.22 33.44 -9.30
CA PRO A 358 -1.46 33.61 -7.88
C PRO A 358 -2.17 32.36 -7.30
N VAL A 359 -1.52 31.68 -6.38
CA VAL A 359 -2.05 30.50 -5.70
C VAL A 359 -2.44 30.85 -4.28
N THR A 360 -3.73 30.86 -3.96
CA THR A 360 -4.24 31.03 -2.60
C THR A 360 -4.11 29.69 -1.87
N LEU A 361 -3.30 29.63 -0.82
CA LEU A 361 -3.04 28.41 -0.08
C LEU A 361 -4.26 27.97 0.74
N GLU A 362 -4.47 26.67 0.83
CA GLU A 362 -5.40 26.06 1.77
C GLU A 362 -4.66 25.36 2.92
N ARG A 363 -5.40 24.95 3.94
CA ARG A 363 -4.86 24.11 5.00
C ARG A 363 -4.49 22.73 4.43
N ARG A 364 -3.29 22.26 4.75
CA ARG A 364 -2.84 20.93 4.33
C ARG A 364 -3.79 19.86 4.87
N PRO A 365 -4.18 18.87 4.07
CA PRO A 365 -5.01 17.74 4.50
C PRO A 365 -4.35 16.92 5.63
N GLU A 366 -5.18 16.34 6.49
CA GLU A 366 -4.76 15.36 7.49
C GLU A 366 -4.72 13.97 6.87
N ASP A 367 -3.72 13.75 6.01
CA ASP A 367 -3.54 12.53 5.22
C ASP A 367 -2.34 11.65 5.66
N ALA A 368 -1.65 12.06 6.72
CA ALA A 368 -0.68 11.20 7.41
C ALA A 368 -1.39 10.38 8.48
N VAL A 369 -1.54 9.10 8.23
CA VAL A 369 -2.31 8.17 9.07
C VAL A 369 -1.36 7.26 9.85
N TRP A 370 -1.74 6.90 11.08
CA TRP A 370 -1.04 5.87 11.85
C TRP A 370 -2.03 5.01 12.64
N LEU A 371 -1.58 3.80 13.01
CA LEU A 371 -2.32 2.91 13.88
C LEU A 371 -1.90 3.16 15.32
N ALA A 372 -2.88 3.49 16.16
CA ALA A 372 -2.68 3.67 17.60
C ALA A 372 -3.47 2.60 18.37
N PRO A 373 -2.96 2.11 19.50
CA PRO A 373 -3.76 1.32 20.42
C PRO A 373 -5.01 2.11 20.87
N VAL A 374 -6.11 1.42 21.12
CA VAL A 374 -7.25 2.00 21.83
C VAL A 374 -6.81 2.33 23.27
N GLU A 375 -7.51 3.27 23.95
CA GLU A 375 -7.06 3.77 25.27
C GLU A 375 -6.85 2.68 26.31
N SER A 376 -7.69 1.65 26.29
CA SER A 376 -7.64 0.54 27.25
C SER A 376 -8.00 -0.76 26.55
N PRO A 377 -7.09 -1.37 25.79
CA PRO A 377 -7.36 -2.65 25.16
C PRO A 377 -7.70 -3.70 26.18
N ASN A 378 -8.82 -4.41 26.00
CA ASN A 378 -9.18 -5.53 26.87
C ASN A 378 -8.41 -6.81 26.52
N ASP A 379 -8.51 -7.83 27.35
CA ASP A 379 -7.80 -9.10 27.16
C ASP A 379 -8.16 -9.80 25.85
N ALA A 380 -9.41 -9.71 25.41
CA ALA A 380 -9.85 -10.28 24.14
C ALA A 380 -9.15 -9.61 22.95
N GLN A 381 -9.04 -8.28 22.96
CA GLN A 381 -8.37 -7.50 21.93
C GLN A 381 -6.85 -7.77 21.91
N ARG A 382 -6.20 -7.87 23.08
CA ARG A 382 -4.78 -8.23 23.19
C ARG A 382 -4.54 -9.63 22.62
N ALA A 383 -5.36 -10.61 23.01
CA ALA A 383 -5.26 -11.96 22.50
C ALA A 383 -5.56 -12.05 20.98
N ALA A 384 -6.50 -11.25 20.46
CA ALA A 384 -6.78 -11.19 19.04
C ALA A 384 -5.60 -10.58 18.26
N PHE A 385 -4.99 -9.52 18.78
CA PHE A 385 -3.77 -8.94 18.19
C PHE A 385 -2.63 -9.96 18.13
N GLU A 386 -2.38 -10.67 19.23
CA GLU A 386 -1.32 -11.68 19.28
C GLU A 386 -1.55 -12.82 18.29
N ARG A 387 -2.79 -13.30 18.16
CA ARG A 387 -3.16 -14.31 17.16
C ARG A 387 -3.00 -13.82 15.73
N TRP A 388 -3.27 -12.52 15.48
CA TRP A 388 -3.13 -11.92 14.17
C TRP A 388 -1.67 -11.64 13.82
N ALA A 389 -0.99 -10.83 14.65
CA ALA A 389 0.35 -10.33 14.38
C ALA A 389 1.48 -11.27 14.84
N GLY A 390 1.17 -12.33 15.59
CA GLY A 390 2.18 -13.24 16.13
C GLY A 390 3.07 -12.62 17.21
N ALA A 391 2.60 -11.57 17.91
CA ALA A 391 3.33 -10.89 18.96
C ALA A 391 2.37 -10.05 19.84
N PRO A 392 2.73 -9.73 21.10
CA PRO A 392 1.92 -8.90 21.98
C PRO A 392 1.69 -7.48 21.43
N LEU A 393 0.52 -6.90 21.76
CA LEU A 393 0.16 -5.51 21.40
C LEU A 393 1.06 -4.47 22.09
N ASP A 394 1.66 -4.77 23.22
CA ASP A 394 2.47 -3.85 24.02
C ASP A 394 3.78 -3.38 23.31
N GLY A 395 4.10 -3.96 22.17
CA GLY A 395 5.17 -3.51 21.27
C GLY A 395 4.72 -2.48 20.22
N ALA A 396 3.46 -2.04 20.23
CA ALA A 396 2.97 -1.00 19.32
C ALA A 396 3.51 0.39 19.70
N PRO A 397 3.66 1.33 18.72
CA PRO A 397 4.08 2.70 19.04
C PRO A 397 3.10 3.33 20.02
N SER A 398 3.57 3.67 21.22
CA SER A 398 2.80 4.46 22.17
C SER A 398 2.51 5.85 21.57
N SER A 399 1.31 6.34 21.78
CA SER A 399 0.80 7.65 21.35
C SER A 399 1.65 8.81 21.87
#